data_d36b288a90a831e95e261d2a53851385
#
_entry.id   d36b288a90a831e95e261d2a53851385
#
_cell.length_a   1.000
_cell.length_b   1.000
_cell.length_c   1.000
_cell.angle_alpha   90.00
_cell.angle_beta   90.00
_cell.angle_gamma   90.00
#
_symmetry.space_group_name_H-M   'P 1'
#
loop_
_entity.id
_entity.type
_entity.pdbx_description
1 polymer ?
#
loop_
_entity_poly.entity_id
_entity_poly.type
_entity_poly.pdbx_seq_one_letter_code
_entity_poly.pdbx_strand_id
1 'polypeptide(L)'
;DYPAAGAEEFIFNPEEYWAAYEPLRAEGNLSLGVEMGMMASARAKNAAFLQRVPFDFVLGSIHFLDVKDLYFAETFEGRAKAEMYHEYFTVMRDEIYAHPFINVLAHIDYIARNAPFENPEISYGEFSDDVDAVLRALVETDTVIEINTRRLGAPRGIKELAPVYRRYRELGGRAVTIGSDAHVPNAVGNHYARAQELARAFDLQVVTFRERKMRLCA
;
A
#
# COMPACT_ATOMS: atom_id res chain seq x y z
N ASP A 1 -5.27 -10.23 -5.19
CA ASP A 1 -5.74 -10.88 -3.96
C ASP A 1 -6.09 -12.33 -4.23
N TYR A 2 -5.83 -13.20 -3.25
CA TYR A 2 -6.28 -14.59 -3.22
C TYR A 2 -7.23 -14.78 -2.03
N PRO A 3 -8.44 -14.21 -2.10
CA PRO A 3 -9.38 -14.33 -1.00
C PRO A 3 -9.75 -15.80 -0.78
N ALA A 4 -10.15 -16.12 0.44
CA ALA A 4 -10.79 -17.39 0.73
C ALA A 4 -12.10 -17.46 -0.03
N ALA A 5 -12.24 -18.51 -0.87
CA ALA A 5 -13.45 -18.92 -1.60
C ALA A 5 -14.35 -17.78 -2.16
N GLY A 6 -14.20 -17.46 -3.43
CA GLY A 6 -15.27 -16.81 -4.22
C GLY A 6 -14.97 -15.47 -4.86
N ALA A 7 -13.86 -14.81 -4.56
CA ALA A 7 -13.50 -13.57 -5.24
C ALA A 7 -12.37 -13.80 -6.27
N GLU A 8 -12.69 -14.43 -7.38
CA GLU A 8 -11.81 -14.52 -8.57
C GLU A 8 -11.65 -13.18 -9.29
N GLU A 9 -12.46 -12.19 -8.96
CA GLU A 9 -12.59 -10.91 -9.65
C GLU A 9 -11.32 -10.05 -9.65
N PHE A 10 -10.38 -10.30 -8.75
CA PHE A 10 -9.12 -9.55 -8.61
C PHE A 10 -7.89 -10.36 -9.00
N ILE A 11 -8.06 -11.45 -9.72
CA ILE A 11 -6.99 -12.28 -10.27
C ILE A 11 -6.93 -12.06 -11.77
N PHE A 12 -5.74 -11.81 -12.30
CA PHE A 12 -5.50 -11.67 -13.74
C PHE A 12 -4.39 -12.61 -14.19
N ASN A 13 -4.33 -12.87 -15.50
CA ASN A 13 -3.25 -13.64 -16.10
C ASN A 13 -2.03 -12.72 -16.32
N PRO A 14 -0.89 -12.93 -15.63
CA PRO A 14 0.25 -12.04 -15.73
C PRO A 14 0.93 -12.08 -17.09
N GLU A 15 0.91 -13.19 -17.82
CA GLU A 15 1.48 -13.27 -19.17
C GLU A 15 0.65 -12.44 -20.17
N GLU A 16 -0.67 -12.52 -20.10
CA GLU A 16 -1.57 -11.72 -20.93
C GLU A 16 -1.42 -10.22 -20.63
N TYR A 17 -1.37 -9.86 -19.34
CA TYR A 17 -1.09 -8.50 -18.90
C TYR A 17 0.26 -8.00 -19.44
N TRP A 18 1.31 -8.80 -19.28
CA TRP A 18 2.64 -8.45 -19.76
C TRP A 18 2.67 -8.27 -21.28
N ALA A 19 2.13 -9.23 -22.03
CA ALA A 19 2.08 -9.17 -23.50
C ALA A 19 1.32 -7.94 -24.03
N ALA A 20 0.24 -7.55 -23.33
CA ALA A 20 -0.56 -6.39 -23.72
C ALA A 20 0.17 -5.05 -23.51
N TYR A 21 0.99 -4.92 -22.45
CA TYR A 21 1.54 -3.63 -22.03
C TYR A 21 3.07 -3.52 -22.20
N GLU A 22 3.79 -4.61 -22.46
CA GLU A 22 5.23 -4.60 -22.68
C GLU A 22 5.67 -3.66 -23.82
N PRO A 23 4.96 -3.56 -24.96
CA PRO A 23 5.31 -2.59 -25.99
C PRO A 23 5.30 -1.13 -25.49
N LEU A 24 4.32 -0.75 -24.66
CA LEU A 24 4.25 0.58 -24.06
C LEU A 24 5.37 0.77 -23.00
N ARG A 25 5.67 -0.31 -22.25
CA ARG A 25 6.81 -0.32 -21.33
C ARG A 25 8.13 -0.08 -22.05
N ALA A 26 8.32 -0.68 -23.21
CA ALA A 26 9.52 -0.54 -24.02
C ALA A 26 9.76 0.89 -24.51
N GLU A 27 8.71 1.70 -24.70
CA GLU A 27 8.80 3.13 -25.00
C GLU A 27 9.40 3.98 -23.86
N GLY A 28 9.54 3.40 -22.65
CA GLY A 28 10.25 4.00 -21.52
C GLY A 28 9.41 4.80 -20.52
N ASN A 29 8.16 5.09 -20.83
CA ASN A 29 7.29 5.95 -20.02
C ASN A 29 6.37 5.19 -19.06
N LEU A 30 6.35 3.86 -19.13
CA LEU A 30 5.48 3.00 -18.35
C LEU A 30 6.29 1.94 -17.61
N SER A 31 6.02 1.75 -16.33
CA SER A 31 6.47 0.60 -15.54
C SER A 31 5.30 -0.34 -15.28
N LEU A 32 5.53 -1.64 -15.44
CA LEU A 32 4.51 -2.65 -15.21
C LEU A 32 4.67 -3.24 -13.81
N GLY A 33 3.73 -2.92 -12.93
CA GLY A 33 3.70 -3.39 -11.56
C GLY A 33 2.49 -4.26 -11.26
N VAL A 34 2.45 -4.75 -10.04
CA VAL A 34 1.31 -5.49 -9.50
C VAL A 34 1.09 -5.09 -8.05
N GLU A 35 -0.16 -4.96 -7.65
CA GLU A 35 -0.58 -4.90 -6.27
C GLU A 35 -0.99 -6.29 -5.80
N MET A 36 -0.42 -6.73 -4.67
CA MET A 36 -0.64 -8.06 -4.10
C MET A 36 -1.21 -7.94 -2.70
N GLY A 37 -2.35 -8.59 -2.45
CA GLY A 37 -2.85 -8.76 -1.11
C GLY A 37 -1.90 -9.64 -0.29
N MET A 38 -1.40 -9.09 0.81
CA MET A 38 -0.51 -9.79 1.73
C MET A 38 -1.34 -10.54 2.76
N MET A 39 -1.28 -11.86 2.69
CA MET A 39 -1.98 -12.78 3.59
C MET A 39 -1.10 -14.01 3.82
N ALA A 40 -1.12 -14.55 5.03
CA ALA A 40 -0.36 -15.76 5.37
C ALA A 40 -0.68 -16.94 4.43
N SER A 41 -1.95 -17.10 4.08
CA SER A 41 -2.43 -18.14 3.16
C SER A 41 -2.03 -17.93 1.70
N ALA A 42 -1.70 -16.70 1.31
CA ALA A 42 -1.37 -16.33 -0.07
C ALA A 42 0.14 -16.27 -0.36
N ARG A 43 1.02 -16.31 0.65
CA ARG A 43 2.47 -16.12 0.51
C ARG A 43 3.11 -16.95 -0.61
N ALA A 44 2.84 -18.25 -0.62
CA ALA A 44 3.39 -19.15 -1.63
C ALA A 44 2.83 -18.87 -3.03
N LYS A 45 1.53 -18.54 -3.12
CA LYS A 45 0.86 -18.20 -4.39
C LYS A 45 1.41 -16.88 -4.94
N ASN A 46 1.56 -15.86 -4.08
CA ASN A 46 2.15 -14.58 -4.42
C ASN A 46 3.58 -14.73 -4.95
N ALA A 47 4.42 -15.50 -4.25
CA ALA A 47 5.78 -15.77 -4.69
C ALA A 47 5.82 -16.48 -6.06
N ALA A 48 4.98 -17.48 -6.28
CA ALA A 48 4.89 -18.20 -7.56
C ALA A 48 4.37 -17.30 -8.69
N PHE A 49 3.38 -16.44 -8.42
CA PHE A 49 2.84 -15.50 -9.39
C PHE A 49 3.91 -14.52 -9.91
N LEU A 50 4.76 -14.03 -9.02
CA LEU A 50 5.84 -13.08 -9.37
C LEU A 50 6.95 -13.68 -10.24
N GLN A 51 7.06 -15.00 -10.30
CA GLN A 51 8.04 -15.67 -11.17
C GLN A 51 7.59 -15.78 -12.63
N ARG A 52 6.32 -15.50 -12.92
CA ARG A 52 5.72 -15.70 -14.24
C ARG A 52 6.13 -14.63 -15.24
N VAL A 53 6.26 -13.36 -14.79
CA VAL A 53 6.70 -12.23 -15.63
C VAL A 53 7.58 -11.27 -14.83
N PRO A 54 8.48 -10.51 -15.49
CA PRO A 54 9.45 -9.64 -14.79
C PRO A 54 8.83 -8.28 -14.41
N PHE A 55 7.91 -8.25 -13.47
CA PHE A 55 7.32 -7.01 -12.98
C PHE A 55 8.36 -5.96 -12.57
N ASP A 56 8.12 -4.72 -12.90
CA ASP A 56 8.99 -3.60 -12.52
C ASP A 56 8.93 -3.28 -11.04
N PHE A 57 7.78 -3.46 -10.40
CA PHE A 57 7.59 -3.29 -8.96
C PHE A 57 6.38 -4.07 -8.44
N VAL A 58 6.38 -4.29 -7.13
CA VAL A 58 5.29 -4.96 -6.42
C VAL A 58 4.88 -4.11 -5.23
N LEU A 59 3.61 -3.75 -5.18
CA LEU A 59 2.96 -3.20 -3.99
C LEU A 59 2.41 -4.34 -3.16
N GLY A 60 2.60 -4.27 -1.84
CA GLY A 60 1.95 -5.15 -0.88
C GLY A 60 0.84 -4.40 -0.16
N SER A 61 -0.33 -4.97 -0.06
CA SER A 61 -1.51 -4.36 0.56
C SER A 61 -2.16 -5.30 1.58
N ILE A 62 -2.80 -4.72 2.59
CA ILE A 62 -3.63 -5.45 3.55
C ILE A 62 -5.09 -5.07 3.29
N HIS A 63 -5.81 -5.97 2.63
CA HIS A 63 -7.23 -5.82 2.35
C HIS A 63 -8.11 -6.70 3.25
N PHE A 64 -7.50 -7.73 3.86
CA PHE A 64 -8.19 -8.72 4.67
C PHE A 64 -7.58 -8.80 6.07
N LEU A 65 -8.43 -9.02 7.06
CA LEU A 65 -8.03 -9.53 8.36
C LEU A 65 -8.57 -10.95 8.47
N ASP A 66 -7.66 -11.91 8.57
CA ASP A 66 -7.97 -13.33 8.39
C ASP A 66 -8.68 -13.57 7.04
N VAL A 67 -9.91 -14.00 7.02
CA VAL A 67 -10.71 -14.22 5.79
C VAL A 67 -11.73 -13.12 5.51
N LYS A 68 -11.74 -12.06 6.30
CA LYS A 68 -12.73 -10.97 6.24
C LYS A 68 -12.18 -9.79 5.48
N ASP A 69 -12.86 -9.40 4.41
CA ASP A 69 -12.50 -8.25 3.60
C ASP A 69 -12.88 -6.93 4.33
N LEU A 70 -11.92 -6.04 4.47
CA LEU A 70 -12.08 -4.72 5.09
C LEU A 70 -12.92 -3.74 4.22
N TYR A 71 -13.26 -4.13 3.01
CA TYR A 71 -14.19 -3.37 2.18
C TYR A 71 -15.60 -3.41 2.74
N PHE A 72 -16.02 -4.48 3.40
CA PHE A 72 -17.37 -4.69 3.88
C PHE A 72 -17.53 -4.26 5.33
N ALA A 73 -18.60 -3.49 5.61
CA ALA A 73 -18.92 -2.98 6.94
C ALA A 73 -19.14 -4.11 7.98
N GLU A 74 -19.64 -5.26 7.54
CA GLU A 74 -19.89 -6.45 8.35
C GLU A 74 -18.61 -7.00 9.01
N THR A 75 -17.44 -6.73 8.41
CA THR A 75 -16.14 -7.10 8.98
C THR A 75 -15.88 -6.45 10.33
N PHE A 76 -16.48 -5.30 10.57
CA PHE A 76 -16.31 -4.49 11.77
C PHE A 76 -17.39 -4.73 12.83
N GLU A 77 -18.43 -5.51 12.54
CA GLU A 77 -19.55 -5.71 13.44
C GLU A 77 -19.12 -6.32 14.79
N GLY A 78 -19.59 -5.70 15.88
CA GLY A 78 -19.31 -6.16 17.25
C GLY A 78 -17.88 -5.95 17.72
N ARG A 79 -17.04 -5.25 16.96
CA ARG A 79 -15.64 -5.02 17.29
C ARG A 79 -15.34 -3.56 17.59
N ALA A 80 -14.47 -3.32 18.56
CA ALA A 80 -14.01 -1.98 18.88
C ALA A 80 -12.96 -1.50 17.85
N LYS A 81 -12.95 -0.18 17.54
CA LYS A 81 -11.94 0.44 16.66
C LYS A 81 -10.52 0.10 17.09
N ALA A 82 -10.20 0.28 18.37
CA ALA A 82 -8.85 0.05 18.89
C ALA A 82 -8.39 -1.40 18.65
N GLU A 83 -9.26 -2.39 18.83
CA GLU A 83 -8.97 -3.80 18.58
C GLU A 83 -8.69 -4.07 17.10
N MET A 84 -9.58 -3.60 16.21
CA MET A 84 -9.46 -3.79 14.77
C MET A 84 -8.19 -3.15 14.19
N TYR A 85 -7.85 -1.94 14.65
CA TYR A 85 -6.69 -1.21 14.15
C TYR A 85 -5.39 -1.80 14.69
N HIS A 86 -5.36 -2.23 15.95
CA HIS A 86 -4.21 -2.97 16.50
C HIS A 86 -3.94 -4.26 15.71
N GLU A 87 -4.99 -5.05 15.43
CA GLU A 87 -4.87 -6.25 14.60
C GLU A 87 -4.39 -5.93 13.19
N TYR A 88 -4.96 -4.91 12.55
CA TYR A 88 -4.58 -4.47 11.21
C TYR A 88 -3.10 -4.12 11.09
N PHE A 89 -2.57 -3.31 12.01
CA PHE A 89 -1.16 -2.94 12.00
C PHE A 89 -0.25 -4.11 12.39
N THR A 90 -0.70 -4.98 13.28
CA THR A 90 0.03 -6.21 13.65
C THR A 90 0.19 -7.12 12.43
N VAL A 91 -0.92 -7.40 11.71
CA VAL A 91 -0.89 -8.18 10.48
C VAL A 91 -0.01 -7.50 9.42
N MET A 92 -0.16 -6.20 9.24
CA MET A 92 0.64 -5.45 8.27
C MET A 92 2.14 -5.57 8.55
N ARG A 93 2.57 -5.38 9.79
CA ARG A 93 3.97 -5.56 10.22
C ARG A 93 4.47 -6.97 9.91
N ASP A 94 3.72 -7.98 10.30
CA ASP A 94 4.13 -9.38 10.17
C ASP A 94 4.19 -9.82 8.70
N GLU A 95 3.25 -9.32 7.88
CA GLU A 95 3.22 -9.61 6.45
C GLU A 95 4.30 -8.85 5.66
N ILE A 96 4.76 -7.67 6.12
CA ILE A 96 5.94 -7.00 5.53
C ILE A 96 7.17 -7.91 5.66
N TYR A 97 7.44 -8.47 6.83
CA TYR A 97 8.57 -9.41 7.01
C TYR A 97 8.39 -10.71 6.23
N ALA A 98 7.16 -11.17 6.09
CA ALA A 98 6.85 -12.43 5.42
C ALA A 98 6.80 -12.34 3.88
N HIS A 99 6.78 -11.12 3.32
CA HIS A 99 6.75 -10.85 1.89
C HIS A 99 7.99 -10.07 1.42
N PRO A 100 9.22 -10.61 1.52
CA PRO A 100 10.46 -9.91 1.22
C PRO A 100 10.59 -9.48 -0.26
N PHE A 101 9.63 -9.83 -1.07
CA PHE A 101 9.56 -9.50 -2.48
C PHE A 101 8.74 -8.24 -2.79
N ILE A 102 8.09 -7.60 -1.83
CA ILE A 102 7.42 -6.32 -2.08
C ILE A 102 8.45 -5.20 -2.16
N ASN A 103 8.19 -4.21 -2.99
CA ASN A 103 8.99 -2.98 -3.07
C ASN A 103 8.36 -1.86 -2.25
N VAL A 104 7.04 -1.86 -2.17
CA VAL A 104 6.24 -0.76 -1.64
C VAL A 104 5.13 -1.32 -0.78
N LEU A 105 4.93 -0.76 0.41
CA LEU A 105 3.70 -0.91 1.17
C LEU A 105 2.67 0.06 0.61
N ALA A 106 1.56 -0.45 0.08
CA ALA A 106 0.44 0.34 -0.40
C ALA A 106 -0.36 0.92 0.77
N HIS A 107 -1.05 2.00 0.53
CA HIS A 107 -2.11 2.62 1.35
C HIS A 107 -2.22 2.14 2.81
N ILE A 108 -1.29 2.57 3.67
CA ILE A 108 -1.28 2.21 5.11
C ILE A 108 -2.63 2.45 5.83
N ASP A 109 -3.48 3.26 5.25
CA ASP A 109 -4.78 3.70 5.80
C ASP A 109 -6.00 2.99 5.17
N TYR A 110 -5.82 1.83 4.53
CA TYR A 110 -6.93 1.14 3.85
C TYR A 110 -8.10 0.84 4.79
N ILE A 111 -7.83 0.36 5.99
CA ILE A 111 -8.86 0.06 6.99
C ILE A 111 -9.80 1.25 7.26
N ALA A 112 -9.27 2.48 7.19
CA ALA A 112 -10.04 3.69 7.47
C ALA A 112 -10.99 4.09 6.34
N ARG A 113 -10.91 3.45 5.15
CA ARG A 113 -11.74 3.80 4.00
C ARG A 113 -13.20 3.44 4.18
N ASN A 114 -13.46 2.27 4.77
CA ASN A 114 -14.80 1.69 4.88
C ASN A 114 -15.21 1.39 6.33
N ALA A 115 -14.36 1.68 7.31
CA ALA A 115 -14.67 1.44 8.72
C ALA A 115 -15.87 2.31 9.17
N PRO A 116 -16.91 1.70 9.77
CA PRO A 116 -18.15 2.39 10.16
C PRO A 116 -18.06 3.13 11.50
N PHE A 117 -16.84 3.44 11.96
CA PHE A 117 -16.63 4.18 13.20
C PHE A 117 -16.88 5.67 13.00
N GLU A 118 -17.34 6.38 14.03
CA GLU A 118 -17.55 7.82 14.01
C GLU A 118 -16.27 8.58 13.57
N ASN A 119 -15.12 8.14 14.08
CA ASN A 119 -13.81 8.57 13.60
C ASN A 119 -13.03 7.37 13.05
N PRO A 120 -13.04 7.10 11.74
CA PRO A 120 -12.33 5.96 11.16
C PRO A 120 -10.85 6.23 10.91
N GLU A 121 -10.32 7.41 11.22
CA GLU A 121 -8.95 7.77 10.89
C GLU A 121 -7.91 6.98 11.69
N ILE A 122 -6.74 6.77 11.07
CA ILE A 122 -5.54 6.24 11.72
C ILE A 122 -4.79 7.36 12.45
N SER A 123 -5.38 7.92 13.49
CA SER A 123 -4.70 8.96 14.25
C SER A 123 -3.39 8.43 14.84
N TYR A 124 -2.25 9.03 14.44
CA TYR A 124 -0.95 8.61 14.95
C TYR A 124 -0.87 8.67 16.47
N GLY A 125 -1.51 9.68 17.10
CA GLY A 125 -1.55 9.79 18.55
C GLY A 125 -2.33 8.67 19.26
N GLU A 126 -3.29 8.05 18.56
CA GLU A 126 -4.10 6.94 19.08
C GLU A 126 -3.39 5.57 18.91
N PHE A 127 -2.61 5.41 17.83
CA PHE A 127 -2.00 4.13 17.43
C PHE A 127 -0.47 4.24 17.24
N SER A 128 0.21 5.09 18.03
CA SER A 128 1.63 5.38 17.81
C SER A 128 2.53 4.15 17.84
N ASP A 129 2.33 3.25 18.79
CA ASP A 129 3.18 2.06 18.94
C ASP A 129 2.98 1.08 17.79
N ASP A 130 1.73 0.91 17.36
CA ASP A 130 1.37 0.03 16.24
C ASP A 130 1.91 0.57 14.91
N VAL A 131 1.69 1.86 14.65
CA VAL A 131 2.23 2.54 13.46
C VAL A 131 3.75 2.52 13.45
N ASP A 132 4.41 2.82 14.58
CA ASP A 132 5.86 2.75 14.71
C ASP A 132 6.41 1.35 14.40
N ALA A 133 5.71 0.29 14.84
CA ALA A 133 6.11 -1.08 14.54
C ALA A 133 6.07 -1.38 13.04
N VAL A 134 5.03 -0.93 12.32
CA VAL A 134 4.96 -1.03 10.85
C VAL A 134 6.08 -0.22 10.19
N LEU A 135 6.27 1.04 10.59
CA LEU A 135 7.27 1.91 9.99
C LEU A 135 8.70 1.41 10.20
N ARG A 136 9.00 0.79 11.36
CA ARG A 136 10.29 0.12 11.59
C ARG A 136 10.47 -1.09 10.69
N ALA A 137 9.44 -1.92 10.54
CA ALA A 137 9.48 -3.06 9.61
C ALA A 137 9.81 -2.61 8.19
N LEU A 138 9.23 -1.51 7.71
CA LEU A 138 9.53 -0.94 6.39
C LEU A 138 11.01 -0.54 6.26
N VAL A 139 11.55 0.14 7.29
CA VAL A 139 12.96 0.58 7.29
C VAL A 139 13.91 -0.62 7.36
N GLU A 140 13.61 -1.62 8.16
CA GLU A 140 14.42 -2.83 8.33
C GLU A 140 14.43 -3.74 7.10
N THR A 141 13.36 -3.72 6.30
CA THR A 141 13.23 -4.53 5.09
C THR A 141 13.54 -3.77 3.78
N ASP A 142 13.98 -2.52 3.88
CA ASP A 142 14.16 -1.61 2.74
C ASP A 142 12.89 -1.47 1.86
N THR A 143 11.72 -1.66 2.47
CA THR A 143 10.43 -1.48 1.79
C THR A 143 10.00 -0.02 1.84
N VAL A 144 9.61 0.54 0.71
CA VAL A 144 9.18 1.94 0.60
C VAL A 144 7.71 2.06 0.99
N ILE A 145 7.31 3.15 1.64
CA ILE A 145 5.89 3.44 1.89
C ILE A 145 5.29 4.25 0.73
N GLU A 146 4.05 3.94 0.37
CA GLU A 146 3.28 4.73 -0.58
C GLU A 146 2.65 5.95 0.09
N ILE A 147 2.71 7.11 -0.56
CA ILE A 147 1.75 8.19 -0.33
C ILE A 147 0.56 7.95 -1.26
N ASN A 148 -0.44 7.23 -0.78
CA ASN A 148 -1.66 7.01 -1.55
C ASN A 148 -2.52 8.27 -1.55
N THR A 149 -2.88 8.75 -2.74
CA THR A 149 -3.53 10.04 -2.88
C THR A 149 -5.05 9.99 -2.78
N ARG A 150 -5.65 8.80 -2.74
CA ARG A 150 -7.11 8.62 -2.76
C ARG A 150 -7.84 9.42 -1.69
N ARG A 151 -7.23 9.54 -0.49
CA ARG A 151 -7.81 10.28 0.65
C ARG A 151 -7.25 11.69 0.83
N LEU A 152 -6.25 12.10 0.05
CA LEU A 152 -5.65 13.43 0.13
C LEU A 152 -6.55 14.54 -0.46
N GLY A 153 -7.68 14.19 -1.06
CA GLY A 153 -8.70 15.15 -1.49
C GLY A 153 -9.35 15.91 -0.34
N ALA A 154 -9.46 15.29 0.83
CA ALA A 154 -10.05 15.87 2.04
C ALA A 154 -8.96 16.40 2.99
N PRO A 155 -9.14 17.58 3.60
CA PRO A 155 -8.19 18.11 4.57
C PRO A 155 -7.92 17.17 5.75
N ARG A 156 -8.93 16.40 6.16
CA ARG A 156 -8.82 15.42 7.23
C ARG A 156 -7.81 14.32 6.90
N GLY A 157 -7.85 13.76 5.69
CA GLY A 157 -6.89 12.72 5.28
C GLY A 157 -5.44 13.19 5.37
N ILE A 158 -5.15 14.42 4.91
CA ILE A 158 -3.82 15.01 5.03
C ILE A 158 -3.41 15.17 6.50
N LYS A 159 -4.30 15.72 7.32
CA LYS A 159 -4.04 15.97 8.74
C LYS A 159 -3.66 14.70 9.50
N GLU A 160 -4.36 13.60 9.24
CA GLU A 160 -4.14 12.35 9.95
C GLU A 160 -2.95 11.53 9.39
N LEU A 161 -2.67 11.64 8.08
CA LEU A 161 -1.55 10.92 7.46
C LEU A 161 -0.20 11.65 7.60
N ALA A 162 -0.18 12.98 7.65
CA ALA A 162 1.04 13.74 7.76
C ALA A 162 1.94 13.34 8.96
N PRO A 163 1.42 13.08 10.18
CA PRO A 163 2.22 12.59 11.30
C PRO A 163 2.87 11.23 11.02
N VAL A 164 2.21 10.34 10.27
CA VAL A 164 2.76 9.02 9.91
C VAL A 164 3.99 9.16 9.02
N TYR A 165 3.93 9.99 7.96
CA TYR A 165 5.07 10.20 7.06
C TYR A 165 6.22 10.96 7.74
N ARG A 166 5.92 11.93 8.61
CA ARG A 166 6.93 12.57 9.46
C ARG A 166 7.64 11.54 10.32
N ARG A 167 6.88 10.65 10.98
CA ARG A 167 7.43 9.61 11.84
C ARG A 167 8.26 8.60 11.06
N TYR A 168 7.82 8.21 9.86
CA TYR A 168 8.61 7.38 8.95
C TYR A 168 9.99 7.99 8.69
N ARG A 169 10.03 9.32 8.42
CA ARG A 169 11.29 10.04 8.24
C ARG A 169 12.18 10.04 9.48
N GLU A 170 11.59 10.22 10.65
CA GLU A 170 12.30 10.19 11.94
C GLU A 170 12.92 8.82 12.24
N LEU A 171 12.23 7.74 11.89
CA LEU A 171 12.68 6.36 12.06
C LEU A 171 13.72 5.91 11.03
N GLY A 172 14.07 6.74 10.07
CA GLY A 172 15.12 6.47 9.09
C GLY A 172 14.62 6.29 7.66
N GLY A 173 13.33 6.30 7.42
CA GLY A 173 12.76 6.27 6.07
C GLY A 173 13.21 7.47 5.23
N ARG A 174 13.47 7.25 3.93
CA ARG A 174 14.01 8.29 3.04
C ARG A 174 13.22 8.44 1.76
N ALA A 175 12.57 7.39 1.32
CA ALA A 175 11.92 7.32 0.03
C ALA A 175 10.43 7.01 0.17
N VAL A 176 9.63 7.56 -0.74
CA VAL A 176 8.19 7.27 -0.86
C VAL A 176 7.83 7.10 -2.32
N THR A 177 6.81 6.31 -2.62
CA THR A 177 6.13 6.37 -3.91
C THR A 177 4.88 7.23 -3.78
N ILE A 178 4.35 7.72 -4.91
CA ILE A 178 3.05 8.38 -4.96
C ILE A 178 2.14 7.55 -5.86
N GLY A 179 1.05 7.06 -5.31
CA GLY A 179 0.05 6.28 -6.04
C GLY A 179 -1.33 6.91 -5.97
N SER A 180 -2.02 6.98 -7.11
CA SER A 180 -3.41 7.47 -7.16
C SER A 180 -4.44 6.40 -6.84
N ASP A 181 -4.04 5.13 -6.89
CA ASP A 181 -4.93 3.99 -6.68
C ASP A 181 -6.17 4.11 -7.60
N ALA A 182 -5.90 4.49 -8.85
CA ALA A 182 -6.93 4.83 -9.83
C ALA A 182 -7.57 3.58 -10.41
N HIS A 183 -8.89 3.45 -10.24
CA HIS A 183 -9.70 2.39 -10.82
C HIS A 183 -10.48 2.86 -12.07
N VAL A 184 -10.34 4.15 -12.39
CA VAL A 184 -10.96 4.78 -13.58
C VAL A 184 -9.98 5.80 -14.18
N PRO A 185 -10.00 6.04 -15.51
CA PRO A 185 -8.99 6.86 -16.17
C PRO A 185 -8.85 8.29 -15.61
N ASN A 186 -9.96 8.91 -15.24
CA ASN A 186 -9.96 10.29 -14.71
C ASN A 186 -9.46 10.42 -13.27
N ALA A 187 -9.20 9.31 -12.58
CA ALA A 187 -8.61 9.31 -11.24
C ALA A 187 -7.07 9.20 -11.27
N VAL A 188 -6.47 8.92 -12.44
CA VAL A 188 -5.02 8.84 -12.59
C VAL A 188 -4.37 10.18 -12.26
N GLY A 189 -3.44 10.17 -11.31
CA GLY A 189 -2.72 11.37 -10.86
C GLY A 189 -3.53 12.33 -9.97
N ASN A 190 -4.73 11.94 -9.52
CA ASN A 190 -5.52 12.76 -8.59
C ASN A 190 -4.70 13.11 -7.34
N HIS A 191 -4.75 14.38 -6.94
CA HIS A 191 -4.08 14.92 -5.77
C HIS A 191 -2.56 14.73 -5.73
N TYR A 192 -1.92 14.44 -6.86
CA TYR A 192 -0.46 14.23 -6.96
C TYR A 192 0.34 15.40 -6.38
N ALA A 193 -0.03 16.64 -6.69
CA ALA A 193 0.65 17.82 -6.17
C ALA A 193 0.65 17.89 -4.63
N ARG A 194 -0.46 17.50 -3.98
CA ARG A 194 -0.56 17.44 -2.52
C ARG A 194 0.36 16.38 -1.92
N ALA A 195 0.48 15.23 -2.57
CA ALA A 195 1.42 14.19 -2.15
C ALA A 195 2.88 14.64 -2.29
N GLN A 196 3.20 15.36 -3.36
CA GLN A 196 4.54 15.97 -3.52
C GLN A 196 4.84 17.01 -2.43
N GLU A 197 3.86 17.84 -2.08
CA GLU A 197 4.00 18.81 -0.99
C GLU A 197 4.25 18.10 0.34
N LEU A 198 3.52 17.02 0.60
CA LEU A 198 3.69 16.20 1.81
C LEU A 198 5.09 15.56 1.85
N ALA A 199 5.55 14.98 0.75
CA ALA A 199 6.89 14.40 0.65
C ALA A 199 7.98 15.45 0.92
N ARG A 200 7.88 16.64 0.29
CA ARG A 200 8.82 17.75 0.51
C ARG A 200 8.81 18.26 1.95
N ALA A 201 7.63 18.38 2.57
CA ALA A 201 7.49 18.85 3.95
C ALA A 201 8.27 18.00 4.97
N PHE A 202 8.49 16.72 4.66
CA PHE A 202 9.20 15.78 5.54
C PHE A 202 10.53 15.31 4.95
N ASP A 203 11.08 15.96 3.94
CA ASP A 203 12.36 15.60 3.30
C ASP A 203 12.38 14.13 2.86
N LEU A 204 11.29 13.67 2.23
CA LEU A 204 11.14 12.36 1.63
C LEU A 204 11.32 12.44 0.11
N GLN A 205 12.17 11.57 -0.42
CA GLN A 205 12.43 11.49 -1.85
C GLN A 205 11.32 10.70 -2.55
N VAL A 206 10.73 11.29 -3.58
CA VAL A 206 9.76 10.57 -4.41
C VAL A 206 10.51 9.67 -5.38
N VAL A 207 10.18 8.38 -5.36
CA VAL A 207 10.84 7.35 -6.17
C VAL A 207 9.82 6.57 -6.99
N THR A 208 10.32 5.91 -8.03
CA THR A 208 9.64 4.88 -8.80
C THR A 208 10.51 3.64 -8.90
N PHE A 209 10.00 2.60 -9.55
CA PHE A 209 10.74 1.36 -9.73
C PHE A 209 10.75 0.94 -11.20
N ARG A 210 11.88 0.39 -11.63
CA ARG A 210 12.05 -0.28 -12.92
C ARG A 210 12.91 -1.51 -12.72
N GLU A 211 12.45 -2.65 -13.19
CA GLU A 211 13.17 -3.92 -13.01
C GLU A 211 13.49 -4.18 -11.51
N ARG A 212 12.55 -3.88 -10.64
CA ARG A 212 12.67 -4.00 -9.17
C ARG A 212 13.73 -3.08 -8.54
N LYS A 213 14.31 -2.18 -9.29
CA LYS A 213 15.31 -1.21 -8.84
C LYS A 213 14.68 0.15 -8.65
N MET A 214 14.94 0.74 -7.49
CA MET A 214 14.49 2.09 -7.15
C MET A 214 15.17 3.11 -8.07
N ARG A 215 14.40 4.11 -8.52
CA ARG A 215 14.86 5.25 -9.31
C ARG A 215 14.25 6.53 -8.73
N LEU A 216 15.06 7.58 -8.66
CA LEU A 216 14.55 8.90 -8.28
C LEU A 216 13.62 9.43 -9.38
N CYS A 217 12.49 10.01 -8.94
CA CYS A 217 11.69 10.83 -9.85
C CYS A 217 12.38 12.20 -10.03
N ALA A 218 12.58 12.59 -11.29
CA ALA A 218 13.17 13.88 -11.64
C ALA A 218 12.23 15.04 -11.30
#